data_0e725ed0bb70df7e82d323621eaf7367
#
_entry.id   0e725ed0bb70df7e82d323621eaf7367
#
_cell.length_a   1.000
_cell.length_b   1.000
_cell.length_c   1.000
_cell.angle_alpha   90.00
_cell.angle_beta   90.00
_cell.angle_gamma   90.00
#
_symmetry.space_group_name_H-M   'P 1'
#
loop_
_entity.id
_entity.type
_entity.pdbx_description
1 polymer ?
#
loop_
_entity_poly.entity_id
_entity_poly.type
_entity_poly.pdbx_seq_one_letter_code
_entity_poly.pdbx_strand_id
1 'polypeptide(L)'
;MYEKILVAVDGSATSLRGLDEAIKVAKSTGGRLLLVHVVDELVIATDYVPTVYSAPIFEALRESGAKILAQAATVVRRADLSCEQKLVETLSGRVADEIVKQAGEWRADLIVMGTHGRRGLKRLALGSDAEMVLRLSSVPVLLIREQSTGQAAA
;
A
#
# COMPACT_ATOMS: atom_id res chain seq x y z
N MET A 1 -1.22 7.03 21.37
CA MET A 1 -0.38 6.03 20.69
C MET A 1 -1.19 5.53 19.52
N TYR A 2 -0.63 4.96 18.47
CA TYR A 2 -1.33 4.69 17.21
C TYR A 2 -2.53 3.76 17.38
N GLU A 3 -3.74 4.29 17.16
CA GLU A 3 -5.02 3.56 17.29
C GLU A 3 -5.66 3.25 15.95
N LYS A 4 -5.32 4.02 14.91
CA LYS A 4 -5.84 3.89 13.55
C LYS A 4 -4.70 3.88 12.55
N ILE A 5 -4.35 2.71 12.08
CA ILE A 5 -3.19 2.47 11.23
C ILE A 5 -3.67 2.16 9.81
N LEU A 6 -3.38 3.05 8.86
CA LEU A 6 -3.59 2.76 7.43
C LEU A 6 -2.38 2.03 6.88
N VAL A 7 -2.61 0.93 6.17
CA VAL A 7 -1.57 0.15 5.51
C VAL A 7 -1.82 0.15 4.01
N ALA A 8 -0.89 0.73 3.25
CA ALA A 8 -0.93 0.68 1.79
C ALA A 8 -0.34 -0.66 1.32
N VAL A 9 -1.16 -1.46 0.64
CA VAL A 9 -0.77 -2.79 0.14
C VAL A 9 -0.88 -2.86 -1.38
N ASP A 10 0.16 -3.34 -2.04
CA ASP A 10 0.22 -3.49 -3.49
C ASP A 10 0.64 -4.91 -3.93
N GLY A 11 0.80 -5.81 -2.98
CA GLY A 11 1.25 -7.18 -3.20
C GLY A 11 2.77 -7.33 -3.36
N SER A 12 3.55 -6.26 -3.27
CA SER A 12 5.01 -6.32 -3.27
C SER A 12 5.54 -6.91 -1.95
N ALA A 13 6.76 -7.44 -1.98
CA ALA A 13 7.43 -7.96 -0.79
C ALA A 13 7.58 -6.88 0.30
N THR A 14 7.89 -5.64 -0.08
CA THR A 14 8.01 -4.51 0.85
C THR A 14 6.68 -4.13 1.47
N SER A 15 5.57 -4.16 0.71
CA SER A 15 4.24 -3.88 1.28
C SER A 15 3.76 -4.98 2.24
N LEU A 16 4.07 -6.25 1.94
CA LEU A 16 3.77 -7.36 2.86
C LEU A 16 4.56 -7.25 4.16
N ARG A 17 5.82 -6.87 4.08
CA ARG A 17 6.60 -6.56 5.30
C ARG A 17 6.06 -5.35 6.05
N GLY A 18 5.56 -4.33 5.31
CA GLY A 18 4.86 -3.20 5.90
C GLY A 18 3.64 -3.66 6.70
N LEU A 19 2.88 -4.60 6.14
CA LEU A 19 1.74 -5.20 6.82
C LEU A 19 2.16 -5.93 8.11
N ASP A 20 3.26 -6.70 8.09
CA ASP A 20 3.76 -7.40 9.28
C ASP A 20 4.14 -6.40 10.39
N GLU A 21 4.80 -5.28 10.04
CA GLU A 21 5.13 -4.24 11.02
C GLU A 21 3.87 -3.54 11.55
N ALA A 22 2.90 -3.24 10.69
CA ALA A 22 1.63 -2.65 11.10
C ALA A 22 0.85 -3.56 12.07
N ILE A 23 0.89 -4.88 11.84
CA ILE A 23 0.30 -5.88 12.76
C ILE A 23 0.98 -5.83 14.13
N LYS A 24 2.32 -5.75 14.19
CA LYS A 24 3.05 -5.63 15.45
C LYS A 24 2.67 -4.35 16.20
N VAL A 25 2.58 -3.22 15.49
CA VAL A 25 2.15 -1.95 16.09
C VAL A 25 0.72 -2.08 16.59
N ALA A 26 -0.22 -2.59 15.78
CA ALA A 26 -1.61 -2.76 16.20
C ALA A 26 -1.76 -3.66 17.44
N LYS A 27 -1.01 -4.77 17.51
CA LYS A 27 -1.00 -5.64 18.69
C LYS A 27 -0.51 -4.93 19.94
N SER A 28 0.51 -4.10 19.82
CA SER A 28 1.09 -3.39 20.96
C SER A 28 0.24 -2.21 21.45
N THR A 29 -0.56 -1.62 20.58
CA THR A 29 -1.37 -0.43 20.88
C THR A 29 -2.85 -0.72 21.07
N GLY A 30 -3.33 -1.90 20.69
CA GLY A 30 -4.76 -2.20 20.54
C GLY A 30 -5.39 -1.48 19.34
N GLY A 31 -4.59 -1.09 18.37
CA GLY A 31 -5.01 -0.31 17.21
C GLY A 31 -5.79 -1.13 16.19
N ARG A 32 -6.53 -0.42 15.32
CA ARG A 32 -7.28 -0.97 14.19
C ARG A 32 -6.53 -0.74 12.89
N LEU A 33 -6.70 -1.66 11.94
CA LEU A 33 -6.06 -1.61 10.64
C LEU A 33 -7.07 -1.26 9.53
N LEU A 34 -6.68 -0.35 8.63
CA LEU A 34 -7.30 -0.14 7.33
C LEU A 34 -6.30 -0.53 6.24
N LEU A 35 -6.62 -1.56 5.47
CA LEU A 35 -5.85 -1.97 4.31
C LEU A 35 -6.35 -1.22 3.08
N VAL A 36 -5.47 -0.52 2.40
CA VAL A 36 -5.80 0.25 1.19
C VAL A 36 -4.98 -0.27 0.01
N HIS A 37 -5.66 -0.60 -1.07
CA HIS A 37 -5.03 -0.81 -2.38
C HIS A 37 -5.57 0.21 -3.37
N VAL A 38 -4.66 0.88 -4.08
CA VAL A 38 -5.02 1.86 -5.10
C VAL A 38 -4.76 1.28 -6.48
N VAL A 39 -5.80 1.21 -7.29
CA VAL A 39 -5.72 0.86 -8.72
C VAL A 39 -5.47 2.14 -9.51
N ASP A 40 -4.29 2.23 -10.13
CA ASP A 40 -3.93 3.35 -11.00
C ASP A 40 -4.31 3.01 -12.45
N GLU A 41 -5.40 3.61 -12.91
CA GLU A 41 -5.92 3.39 -14.26
C GLU A 41 -5.11 4.15 -15.34
N LEU A 42 -4.37 5.20 -14.97
CA LEU A 42 -3.60 6.02 -15.91
C LEU A 42 -2.40 5.26 -16.50
N VAL A 43 -1.82 4.34 -15.74
CA VAL A 43 -0.64 3.56 -16.15
C VAL A 43 -0.88 2.77 -17.43
N ILE A 44 -2.12 2.37 -17.67
CA ILE A 44 -2.50 1.59 -18.85
C ILE A 44 -2.78 2.48 -20.06
N ALA A 45 -3.27 3.69 -19.83
CA ALA A 45 -3.59 4.65 -20.90
C ALA A 45 -2.33 5.18 -21.61
N THR A 46 -1.14 5.10 -20.98
CA THR A 46 0.12 5.61 -21.52
C THR A 46 0.91 4.59 -22.34
N ASP A 47 0.66 3.27 -22.18
CA ASP A 47 1.38 2.20 -22.85
C ASP A 47 0.59 1.61 -24.06
N TYR A 48 0.36 2.39 -25.12
CA TYR A 48 -0.03 1.92 -26.46
C TYR A 48 -1.34 1.15 -26.65
N VAL A 49 -2.37 1.33 -25.84
CA VAL A 49 -3.67 0.67 -26.09
C VAL A 49 -4.73 1.70 -26.48
N PRO A 50 -5.36 1.56 -27.66
CA PRO A 50 -6.51 2.40 -28.03
C PRO A 50 -7.63 2.25 -27.01
N THR A 51 -8.29 3.33 -26.69
CA THR A 51 -9.35 3.50 -25.66
C THR A 51 -10.49 2.47 -25.71
N VAL A 52 -10.62 1.73 -26.78
CA VAL A 52 -11.70 0.74 -27.00
C VAL A 52 -11.47 -0.58 -26.23
N TYR A 53 -10.26 -0.86 -25.77
CA TYR A 53 -9.91 -2.11 -25.09
C TYR A 53 -9.68 -1.98 -23.58
N SER A 54 -9.97 -0.81 -23.00
CA SER A 54 -9.63 -0.52 -21.60
C SER A 54 -10.49 -1.24 -20.56
N ALA A 55 -11.79 -1.47 -20.83
CA ALA A 55 -12.71 -2.02 -19.84
C ALA A 55 -12.31 -3.40 -19.28
N PRO A 56 -11.91 -4.42 -20.09
CA PRO A 56 -11.45 -5.70 -19.55
C PRO A 56 -10.17 -5.61 -18.75
N ILE A 57 -9.28 -4.65 -19.08
CA ILE A 57 -8.01 -4.44 -18.37
C ILE A 57 -8.28 -3.82 -17.00
N PHE A 58 -9.17 -2.84 -16.93
CA PHE A 58 -9.58 -2.24 -15.67
C PHE A 58 -10.25 -3.24 -14.73
N GLU A 59 -11.10 -4.09 -15.27
CA GLU A 59 -11.73 -5.15 -14.49
C GLU A 59 -10.68 -6.14 -13.93
N ALA A 60 -9.72 -6.55 -14.74
CA ALA A 60 -8.62 -7.41 -14.32
C ALA A 60 -7.76 -6.76 -13.21
N LEU A 61 -7.55 -5.44 -13.27
CA LEU A 61 -6.84 -4.70 -12.21
C LEU A 61 -7.64 -4.64 -10.90
N ARG A 62 -8.95 -4.41 -11.00
CA ARG A 62 -9.85 -4.42 -9.84
C ARG A 62 -9.86 -5.79 -9.18
N GLU A 63 -9.99 -6.85 -9.96
CA GLU A 63 -9.93 -8.23 -9.45
C GLU A 63 -8.58 -8.53 -8.80
N SER A 64 -7.48 -8.11 -9.43
CA SER A 64 -6.13 -8.26 -8.86
C SER A 64 -6.01 -7.50 -7.54
N GLY A 65 -6.49 -6.26 -7.48
CA GLY A 65 -6.49 -5.44 -6.27
C GLY A 65 -7.33 -6.06 -5.14
N ALA A 66 -8.50 -6.58 -5.47
CA ALA A 66 -9.36 -7.28 -4.52
C ALA A 66 -8.67 -8.54 -3.96
N LYS A 67 -7.95 -9.31 -4.79
CA LYS A 67 -7.15 -10.47 -4.35
C LYS A 67 -6.01 -10.05 -3.42
N ILE A 68 -5.30 -8.96 -3.73
CA ILE A 68 -4.24 -8.42 -2.86
C ILE A 68 -4.81 -8.07 -1.48
N LEU A 69 -5.93 -7.36 -1.42
CA LEU A 69 -6.58 -7.00 -0.17
C LEU A 69 -7.05 -8.23 0.61
N ALA A 70 -7.65 -9.21 -0.06
CA ALA A 70 -8.12 -10.45 0.57
C ALA A 70 -6.96 -11.27 1.17
N GLN A 71 -5.83 -11.35 0.46
CA GLN A 71 -4.62 -12.00 0.95
C GLN A 71 -4.05 -11.28 2.18
N ALA A 72 -3.92 -9.95 2.12
CA ALA A 72 -3.46 -9.14 3.23
C ALA A 72 -4.39 -9.27 4.45
N ALA A 73 -5.71 -9.23 4.25
CA ALA A 73 -6.68 -9.43 5.32
C ALA A 73 -6.60 -10.83 5.95
N THR A 74 -6.24 -11.84 5.17
CA THR A 74 -6.01 -13.19 5.70
C THR A 74 -4.79 -13.23 6.64
N VAL A 75 -3.72 -12.50 6.31
CA VAL A 75 -2.55 -12.37 7.19
C VAL A 75 -2.94 -11.69 8.51
N VAL A 76 -3.73 -10.61 8.45
CA VAL A 76 -4.23 -9.91 9.65
C VAL A 76 -5.07 -10.83 10.53
N ARG A 77 -6.01 -11.59 9.93
CA ARG A 77 -6.85 -12.54 10.69
C ARG A 77 -6.05 -13.65 11.35
N ARG A 78 -4.99 -14.16 10.70
CA ARG A 78 -4.09 -15.16 11.30
C ARG A 78 -3.30 -14.62 12.49
N ALA A 79 -3.21 -13.30 12.60
CA ALA A 79 -2.62 -12.63 13.74
C ALA A 79 -3.64 -12.27 14.84
N ASP A 80 -4.87 -12.80 14.77
CA ASP A 80 -5.99 -12.53 15.68
C ASP A 80 -6.40 -11.06 15.74
N LEU A 81 -6.26 -10.36 14.60
CA LEU A 81 -6.71 -8.98 14.41
C LEU A 81 -7.81 -8.89 13.35
N SER A 82 -8.60 -7.84 13.42
CA SER A 82 -9.54 -7.45 12.37
C SER A 82 -9.00 -6.25 11.59
N CYS A 83 -9.44 -6.13 10.33
CA CYS A 83 -9.12 -4.97 9.50
C CYS A 83 -10.31 -4.58 8.61
N GLU A 84 -10.37 -3.31 8.29
CA GLU A 84 -11.18 -2.81 7.18
C GLU A 84 -10.36 -2.91 5.89
N GLN A 85 -11.04 -3.04 4.75
CA GLN A 85 -10.41 -3.13 3.44
C GLN A 85 -11.01 -2.09 2.52
N LYS A 86 -10.19 -1.39 1.76
CA LYS A 86 -10.65 -0.40 0.78
C LYS A 86 -9.86 -0.51 -0.52
N LEU A 87 -10.58 -0.85 -1.59
CA LEU A 87 -10.09 -0.73 -2.95
C LEU A 87 -10.40 0.67 -3.45
N VAL A 88 -9.41 1.39 -3.91
CA VAL A 88 -9.54 2.76 -4.42
C VAL A 88 -9.10 2.78 -5.87
N GLU A 89 -9.85 3.47 -6.71
CA GLU A 89 -9.53 3.67 -8.12
C GLU A 89 -9.13 5.12 -8.35
N THR A 90 -8.07 5.36 -9.08
CA THR A 90 -7.66 6.70 -9.48
C THR A 90 -7.48 6.80 -10.99
N LEU A 91 -8.09 7.84 -11.56
CA LEU A 91 -7.92 8.23 -12.97
C LEU A 91 -6.80 9.26 -13.15
N SER A 92 -6.34 9.82 -12.05
CA SER A 92 -5.33 10.90 -12.04
C SER A 92 -3.88 10.41 -12.03
N GLY A 93 -3.66 9.11 -11.83
CA GLY A 93 -2.34 8.51 -11.75
C GLY A 93 -1.54 8.85 -10.50
N ARG A 94 -2.17 9.41 -9.46
CA ARG A 94 -1.50 9.78 -8.21
C ARG A 94 -1.94 8.90 -7.05
N VAL A 95 -1.32 7.75 -6.95
CA VAL A 95 -1.55 6.78 -5.87
C VAL A 95 -1.35 7.42 -4.49
N ALA A 96 -0.33 8.26 -4.34
CA ALA A 96 -0.02 8.93 -3.08
C ALA A 96 -1.14 9.86 -2.61
N ASP A 97 -1.78 10.62 -3.52
CA ASP A 97 -2.88 11.52 -3.18
C ASP A 97 -4.06 10.73 -2.60
N GLU A 98 -4.38 9.58 -3.19
CA GLU A 98 -5.46 8.72 -2.70
C GLU A 98 -5.12 8.10 -1.34
N ILE A 99 -3.89 7.65 -1.12
CA ILE A 99 -3.46 7.13 0.19
C ILE A 99 -3.63 8.20 1.28
N VAL A 100 -3.15 9.42 1.03
CA VAL A 100 -3.26 10.53 1.99
C VAL A 100 -4.71 10.94 2.22
N LYS A 101 -5.53 10.99 1.18
CA LYS A 101 -6.97 11.24 1.27
C LYS A 101 -7.67 10.18 2.12
N GLN A 102 -7.39 8.90 1.88
CA GLN A 102 -7.97 7.81 2.68
C GLN A 102 -7.53 7.87 4.15
N ALA A 103 -6.28 8.26 4.41
CA ALA A 103 -5.81 8.48 5.77
C ALA A 103 -6.60 9.60 6.46
N GLY A 104 -6.86 10.70 5.78
CA GLY A 104 -7.66 11.79 6.30
C GLY A 104 -9.13 11.41 6.54
N GLU A 105 -9.79 10.78 5.56
CA GLU A 105 -11.19 10.35 5.66
C GLU A 105 -11.41 9.35 6.80
N TRP A 106 -10.52 8.38 6.94
CA TRP A 106 -10.59 7.38 8.00
C TRP A 106 -10.05 7.88 9.34
N ARG A 107 -9.42 9.06 9.36
CA ARG A 107 -8.73 9.66 10.52
C ARG A 107 -7.64 8.73 11.05
N ALA A 108 -6.80 8.24 10.14
CA ALA A 108 -5.61 7.49 10.52
C ALA A 108 -4.66 8.37 11.33
N ASP A 109 -3.93 7.77 12.25
CA ASP A 109 -2.87 8.42 13.03
C ASP A 109 -1.47 7.87 12.72
N LEU A 110 -1.41 6.87 11.82
CA LEU A 110 -0.21 6.33 11.22
C LEU A 110 -0.50 5.80 9.83
N ILE A 111 0.39 6.07 8.87
CA ILE A 111 0.44 5.39 7.57
C ILE A 111 1.64 4.45 7.56
N VAL A 112 1.44 3.20 7.13
CA VAL A 112 2.50 2.21 6.93
C VAL A 112 2.53 1.80 5.47
N MET A 113 3.70 1.84 4.83
CA MET A 113 3.86 1.43 3.44
C MET A 113 5.28 0.97 3.13
N GLY A 114 5.45 0.24 2.02
CA GLY A 114 6.77 -0.09 1.50
C GLY A 114 7.45 1.13 0.88
N THR A 115 8.78 1.17 0.93
CA THR A 115 9.57 2.22 0.25
C THR A 115 9.53 2.11 -1.27
N HIS A 116 9.21 0.92 -1.80
CA HIS A 116 9.06 0.62 -3.22
C HIS A 116 7.81 -0.20 -3.42
N GLY A 117 7.07 0.10 -4.48
CA GLY A 117 5.95 -0.72 -4.92
C GLY A 117 6.38 -1.77 -5.94
N ARG A 118 5.41 -2.28 -6.71
CA ARG A 118 5.58 -3.33 -7.75
C ARG A 118 6.61 -2.99 -8.84
N ARG A 119 6.93 -1.72 -9.02
CA ARG A 119 7.88 -1.20 -10.03
C ARG A 119 9.30 -0.99 -9.51
N GLY A 120 9.64 -1.56 -8.35
CA GLY A 120 10.91 -1.34 -7.65
C GLY A 120 12.13 -1.51 -8.54
N LEU A 121 12.64 -0.39 -9.04
CA LEU A 121 13.90 -0.29 -9.77
C LEU A 121 14.91 0.40 -8.85
N LYS A 122 15.91 -0.36 -8.41
CA LYS A 122 17.10 0.03 -7.63
C LYS A 122 16.89 0.13 -6.11
N ARG A 123 17.65 -0.71 -5.42
CA ARG A 123 17.68 -0.94 -3.96
C ARG A 123 18.00 0.28 -3.07
N LEU A 124 18.31 1.44 -3.65
CA LEU A 124 18.78 2.62 -2.92
C LEU A 124 17.88 3.85 -3.05
N ALA A 125 16.89 3.86 -3.94
CA ALA A 125 16.03 5.02 -4.13
C ALA A 125 14.67 4.84 -3.45
N LEU A 126 14.14 5.88 -2.83
CA LEU A 126 12.78 5.95 -2.35
C LEU A 126 11.84 6.01 -3.56
N GLY A 127 10.80 5.17 -3.57
CA GLY A 127 9.79 5.19 -4.64
C GLY A 127 9.01 6.51 -4.67
N SER A 128 8.56 6.92 -5.86
CA SER A 128 7.84 8.18 -6.05
C SER A 128 6.60 8.30 -5.18
N ASP A 129 5.82 7.23 -5.04
CA ASP A 129 4.62 7.24 -4.20
C ASP A 129 4.96 7.37 -2.71
N ALA A 130 6.00 6.65 -2.24
CA ALA A 130 6.45 6.74 -0.85
C ALA A 130 6.99 8.13 -0.52
N GLU A 131 7.76 8.73 -1.43
CA GLU A 131 8.25 10.11 -1.29
C GLU A 131 7.09 11.10 -1.24
N MET A 132 6.10 10.95 -2.13
CA MET A 132 4.98 11.86 -2.20
C MET A 132 4.05 11.73 -0.99
N VAL A 133 3.77 10.50 -0.51
CA VAL A 133 3.02 10.28 0.74
C VAL A 133 3.73 10.96 1.90
N LEU A 134 5.06 10.81 2.01
CA LEU A 134 5.85 11.45 3.06
C LEU A 134 5.75 12.98 3.02
N ARG A 135 5.69 13.58 1.83
CA ARG A 135 5.56 15.04 1.65
C ARG A 135 4.18 15.57 1.96
N LEU A 136 3.13 14.81 1.62
CA LEU A 136 1.73 15.26 1.70
C LEU A 136 1.03 14.86 2.99
N SER A 137 1.53 13.86 3.69
CA SER A 137 0.88 13.34 4.88
C SER A 137 0.94 14.33 6.04
N SER A 138 -0.22 14.51 6.69
CA SER A 138 -0.34 15.23 7.96
C SER A 138 -0.11 14.36 9.19
N VAL A 139 0.06 13.04 9.00
CA VAL A 139 0.30 12.06 10.05
C VAL A 139 1.64 11.35 9.84
N PRO A 140 2.24 10.76 10.88
CA PRO A 140 3.46 9.97 10.76
C PRO A 140 3.36 8.89 9.68
N VAL A 141 4.46 8.67 8.96
CA VAL A 141 4.59 7.64 7.93
C VAL A 141 5.72 6.70 8.29
N LEU A 142 5.40 5.42 8.41
CA LEU A 142 6.38 4.34 8.62
C LEU A 142 6.69 3.69 7.26
N LEU A 143 7.91 3.89 6.80
CA LEU A 143 8.40 3.34 5.54
C LEU A 143 9.21 2.07 5.79
N ILE A 144 8.82 0.98 5.14
CA ILE A 144 9.48 -0.32 5.25
C ILE A 144 10.31 -0.60 4.01
N ARG A 145 11.59 -0.87 4.22
CA ARG A 145 12.54 -1.23 3.17
C ARG A 145 12.64 -2.74 3.00
N GLU A 146 12.99 -3.15 1.79
CA GLU A 146 13.45 -4.52 1.57
C GLU A 146 14.75 -4.75 2.37
N GLN A 147 14.82 -5.83 3.16
CA GLN A 147 16.10 -6.22 3.73
C GLN A 147 17.00 -6.68 2.59
N SER A 148 18.11 -6.00 2.37
CA SER A 148 19.22 -6.63 1.68
C SER A 148 19.57 -7.88 2.50
N THR A 149 19.41 -9.04 1.92
CA THR A 149 20.12 -10.24 2.39
C THR A 149 21.58 -9.87 2.33
N GLY A 150 22.08 -9.30 3.43
CA GLY A 150 23.52 -9.04 3.58
C GLY A 150 24.21 -10.37 3.45
N GLN A 151 24.97 -10.51 2.40
CA GLN A 151 26.10 -11.39 2.37
C GLN A 151 26.84 -11.16 3.69
N ALA A 152 26.78 -12.11 4.61
CA ALA A 152 27.71 -12.18 5.70
C ALA A 152 29.08 -12.19 5.05
N ALA A 153 29.78 -11.07 5.14
CA ALA A 153 31.19 -11.02 4.83
C ALA A 153 31.87 -11.94 5.84
N ALA A 154 32.40 -13.02 5.32
CA ALA A 154 33.32 -13.87 6.02
C ALA A 154 34.56 -13.07 6.46
#